data_11d2d8334f80772bd8e066ec2a544fb4
#
_entry.id   11d2d8334f80772bd8e066ec2a544fb4
#
_cell.length_a   1.000
_cell.length_b   1.000
_cell.length_c   1.000
_cell.angle_alpha   90.00
_cell.angle_beta   90.00
_cell.angle_gamma   90.00
#
_symmetry.space_group_name_H-M   'P 1'
#
loop_
_entity.id
_entity.type
_entity.pdbx_description
1 polymer ?
#
loop_
_entity_poly.entity_id
_entity_poly.type
_entity_poly.pdbx_seq_one_letter_code
_entity_poly.pdbx_strand_id
1 'polypeptide(L)'
;MTATAPSQPLADVQDEARRIVALAEGRGLTVRLIGGTAVAHHCHGEQPAALRRTCADIDVVVRRADQRKLRSLLESSGYMPDEGFNAVHGARRLLYYDRPNNRQFDVFVGEFRMCHQLDLDDRLTLDPVTLAPADLLLTKLQVVEVNAKDLTDAASLLLWHEIDDERSGDVMAIDRLIEVTSRDWGWFITFTGNLAKIDQASQELPVAEATLVSTRATLIGQALAQAPKSVRWRARARIGRHVPWYELPEEVGGAGVR
;
A
#
# COMPACT_ATOMS: atom_id res chain seq x y z
N MET A 1 -6.26 8.04 -34.51
CA MET A 1 -4.77 8.12 -34.42
C MET A 1 -4.43 7.77 -32.98
N THR A 2 -4.03 6.53 -32.72
CA THR A 2 -3.55 6.09 -31.39
C THR A 2 -2.16 6.69 -31.21
N ALA A 3 -2.03 7.68 -30.32
CA ALA A 3 -0.72 8.17 -29.94
C ALA A 3 0.09 6.99 -29.36
N THR A 4 1.22 6.70 -29.98
CA THR A 4 2.15 5.67 -29.47
C THR A 4 2.60 6.16 -28.09
N ALA A 5 2.32 5.37 -27.06
CA ALA A 5 2.78 5.71 -25.70
C ALA A 5 4.30 5.90 -25.72
N PRO A 6 4.85 6.88 -24.99
CA PRO A 6 6.30 7.13 -24.97
C PRO A 6 7.03 5.84 -24.55
N SER A 7 8.10 5.53 -25.27
CA SER A 7 8.93 4.34 -25.03
C SER A 7 9.80 4.46 -23.79
N GLN A 8 9.80 5.60 -23.12
CA GLN A 8 10.58 5.88 -21.90
C GLN A 8 9.68 6.41 -20.78
N PRO A 9 10.04 6.17 -19.52
CA PRO A 9 9.33 6.68 -18.36
C PRO A 9 9.25 8.21 -18.32
N LEU A 10 8.13 8.74 -17.84
CA LEU A 10 7.94 10.17 -17.61
C LEU A 10 8.70 10.62 -16.37
N ALA A 11 9.15 11.91 -16.37
CA ALA A 11 9.89 12.48 -15.25
C ALA A 11 9.02 12.61 -13.99
N ASP A 12 7.78 13.10 -14.14
CA ASP A 12 6.85 13.18 -13.00
C ASP A 12 6.41 11.79 -12.54
N VAL A 13 6.54 11.52 -11.25
CA VAL A 13 6.27 10.20 -10.66
C VAL A 13 4.79 9.84 -10.69
N GLN A 14 3.90 10.81 -10.51
CA GLN A 14 2.44 10.58 -10.51
C GLN A 14 1.92 10.33 -11.93
N ASP A 15 2.42 11.10 -12.90
CA ASP A 15 2.07 10.91 -14.31
C ASP A 15 2.58 9.56 -14.81
N GLU A 16 3.79 9.17 -14.41
CA GLU A 16 4.34 7.87 -14.77
C GLU A 16 3.59 6.71 -14.12
N ALA A 17 3.24 6.82 -12.85
CA ALA A 17 2.45 5.81 -12.15
C ALA A 17 1.11 5.57 -12.85
N ARG A 18 0.39 6.66 -13.20
CA ARG A 18 -0.86 6.59 -13.97
C ARG A 18 -0.65 6.02 -15.38
N ARG A 19 0.43 6.42 -16.06
CA ARG A 19 0.76 5.92 -17.40
C ARG A 19 0.94 4.40 -17.40
N ILE A 20 1.67 3.83 -16.44
CA ILE A 20 1.89 2.38 -16.37
C ILE A 20 0.60 1.63 -16.10
N VAL A 21 -0.25 2.12 -15.19
CA VAL A 21 -1.57 1.49 -14.95
C VAL A 21 -2.42 1.52 -16.22
N ALA A 22 -2.51 2.66 -16.91
CA ALA A 22 -3.27 2.78 -18.15
C ALA A 22 -2.73 1.88 -19.28
N LEU A 23 -1.40 1.76 -19.41
CA LEU A 23 -0.78 0.84 -20.38
C LEU A 23 -1.05 -0.62 -20.05
N ALA A 24 -1.07 -0.98 -18.77
CA ALA A 24 -1.40 -2.32 -18.31
C ALA A 24 -2.89 -2.63 -18.63
N GLU A 25 -3.79 -1.73 -18.29
CA GLU A 25 -5.22 -1.86 -18.58
C GLU A 25 -5.50 -1.99 -20.09
N GLY A 26 -4.84 -1.17 -20.90
CA GLY A 26 -4.94 -1.26 -22.38
C GLY A 26 -4.45 -2.58 -22.97
N ARG A 27 -3.72 -3.39 -22.17
CA ARG A 27 -3.28 -4.77 -22.52
C ARG A 27 -4.10 -5.85 -21.80
N GLY A 28 -5.16 -5.46 -21.08
CA GLY A 28 -5.99 -6.38 -20.30
C GLY A 28 -5.32 -6.94 -19.07
N LEU A 29 -4.33 -6.22 -18.49
CA LEU A 29 -3.65 -6.60 -17.27
C LEU A 29 -4.26 -5.87 -16.07
N THR A 30 -4.41 -6.57 -14.95
CA THR A 30 -4.87 -5.96 -13.70
C THR A 30 -3.67 -5.57 -12.85
N VAL A 31 -3.38 -4.26 -12.82
CA VAL A 31 -2.30 -3.64 -12.04
C VAL A 31 -2.90 -2.47 -11.26
N ARG A 32 -2.51 -2.32 -9.99
CA ARG A 32 -2.98 -1.23 -9.14
C ARG A 32 -1.80 -0.58 -8.42
N LEU A 33 -1.84 0.75 -8.29
CA LEU A 33 -0.89 1.47 -7.48
C LEU A 33 -1.08 1.12 -6.00
N ILE A 34 0.03 1.07 -5.30
CA ILE A 34 0.11 1.02 -3.84
C ILE A 34 1.14 2.05 -3.37
N GLY A 35 1.49 2.03 -2.09
CA GLY A 35 2.53 2.93 -1.59
C GLY A 35 2.12 4.41 -1.61
N GLY A 36 3.12 5.28 -1.67
CA GLY A 36 2.89 6.73 -1.57
C GLY A 36 2.20 7.34 -2.78
N THR A 37 2.44 6.82 -3.98
CA THR A 37 1.79 7.28 -5.21
C THR A 37 0.29 7.00 -5.20
N ALA A 38 -0.12 5.84 -4.64
CA ALA A 38 -1.52 5.51 -4.46
C ALA A 38 -2.19 6.43 -3.43
N VAL A 39 -1.56 6.67 -2.28
CA VAL A 39 -2.09 7.59 -1.27
C VAL A 39 -2.26 9.00 -1.85
N ALA A 40 -1.27 9.49 -2.59
CA ALA A 40 -1.35 10.80 -3.24
C ALA A 40 -2.49 10.87 -4.28
N HIS A 41 -2.82 9.74 -4.95
CA HIS A 41 -3.96 9.67 -5.86
C HIS A 41 -5.31 9.84 -5.14
N HIS A 42 -5.41 9.33 -3.91
CA HIS A 42 -6.61 9.44 -3.07
C HIS A 42 -6.75 10.78 -2.33
N CYS A 43 -5.76 11.67 -2.40
CA CYS A 43 -5.86 12.99 -1.79
C CYS A 43 -6.66 13.95 -2.70
N HIS A 44 -7.88 14.25 -2.31
CA HIS A 44 -8.77 15.14 -3.05
C HIS A 44 -8.62 16.58 -2.55
N GLY A 45 -8.16 17.49 -3.40
CA GLY A 45 -8.02 18.89 -3.05
C GLY A 45 -6.65 19.29 -2.49
N GLU A 46 -6.61 20.38 -1.72
CA GLU A 46 -5.35 20.90 -1.21
C GLU A 46 -4.91 20.15 0.05
N GLN A 47 -3.85 19.37 -0.08
CA GLN A 47 -3.27 18.61 1.03
C GLN A 47 -2.69 19.56 2.08
N PRO A 48 -3.01 19.41 3.38
CA PRO A 48 -2.34 20.14 4.46
C PRO A 48 -0.82 20.01 4.41
N ALA A 49 -0.10 21.08 4.70
CA ALA A 49 1.37 21.10 4.59
C ALA A 49 2.06 19.97 5.36
N ALA A 50 1.56 19.64 6.55
CA ALA A 50 2.07 18.57 7.39
C ALA A 50 1.92 17.16 6.78
N LEU A 51 0.99 16.97 5.85
CA LEU A 51 0.77 15.70 5.15
C LEU A 51 1.35 15.67 3.74
N ARG A 52 1.88 16.80 3.24
CA ARG A 52 2.52 16.84 1.92
C ARG A 52 3.83 16.08 1.96
N ARG A 53 4.00 15.15 1.03
CA ARG A 53 5.28 14.50 0.81
C ARG A 53 5.52 14.22 -0.66
N THR A 54 6.78 14.15 -1.04
CA THR A 54 7.19 13.70 -2.37
C THR A 54 7.32 12.19 -2.38
N CYS A 55 6.85 11.56 -3.44
CA CYS A 55 7.10 10.15 -3.73
C CYS A 55 8.31 10.08 -4.67
N ALA A 56 9.28 9.23 -4.37
CA ALA A 56 10.44 9.00 -5.22
C ALA A 56 10.25 7.76 -6.10
N ASP A 57 9.51 6.77 -5.58
CA ASP A 57 9.39 5.44 -6.16
C ASP A 57 7.94 5.15 -6.55
N ILE A 58 7.76 4.15 -7.40
CA ILE A 58 6.44 3.65 -7.79
C ILE A 58 6.30 2.22 -7.31
N ASP A 59 5.26 1.97 -6.53
CA ASP A 59 4.89 0.65 -6.05
C ASP A 59 3.58 0.22 -6.70
N VAL A 60 3.53 -1.01 -7.19
CA VAL A 60 2.31 -1.58 -7.76
C VAL A 60 2.06 -2.99 -7.25
N VAL A 61 0.81 -3.42 -7.29
CA VAL A 61 0.44 -4.82 -7.19
C VAL A 61 -0.15 -5.29 -8.51
N VAL A 62 0.26 -6.46 -8.96
CA VAL A 62 -0.24 -7.10 -10.19
C VAL A 62 -0.96 -8.39 -9.83
N ARG A 63 -2.04 -8.73 -10.55
CA ARG A 63 -2.67 -10.04 -10.46
C ARG A 63 -1.66 -11.14 -10.81
N ARG A 64 -1.65 -12.24 -10.04
CA ARG A 64 -0.68 -13.35 -10.26
C ARG A 64 -0.65 -13.85 -11.70
N ALA A 65 -1.81 -13.97 -12.33
CA ALA A 65 -1.94 -14.42 -13.71
C ALA A 65 -1.31 -13.46 -14.75
N ASP A 66 -1.19 -12.19 -14.41
CA ASP A 66 -0.74 -11.13 -15.32
C ASP A 66 0.77 -10.80 -15.17
N GLN A 67 1.44 -11.36 -14.17
CA GLN A 67 2.83 -11.06 -13.83
C GLN A 67 3.78 -11.14 -15.04
N ARG A 68 3.73 -12.22 -15.81
CA ARG A 68 4.63 -12.42 -16.96
C ARG A 68 4.44 -11.34 -18.02
N LYS A 69 3.20 -10.96 -18.28
CA LYS A 69 2.87 -9.92 -19.28
C LYS A 69 3.29 -8.55 -18.79
N LEU A 70 3.17 -8.28 -17.45
CA LEU A 70 3.64 -7.03 -16.86
C LEU A 70 5.17 -6.89 -16.98
N ARG A 71 5.94 -7.96 -16.77
CA ARG A 71 7.40 -7.93 -17.00
C ARG A 71 7.74 -7.42 -18.39
N SER A 72 7.14 -8.02 -19.42
CA SER A 72 7.35 -7.59 -20.81
C SER A 72 6.88 -6.15 -21.09
N LEU A 73 5.80 -5.71 -20.42
CA LEU A 73 5.35 -4.32 -20.50
C LEU A 73 6.39 -3.37 -19.94
N LEU A 74 6.91 -3.61 -18.73
CA LEU A 74 7.89 -2.75 -18.06
C LEU A 74 9.18 -2.66 -18.86
N GLU A 75 9.73 -3.79 -19.31
CA GLU A 75 10.95 -3.83 -20.13
C GLU A 75 10.77 -3.06 -21.45
N SER A 76 9.63 -3.23 -22.13
CA SER A 76 9.32 -2.47 -23.35
C SER A 76 9.03 -0.98 -23.09
N SER A 77 8.79 -0.60 -21.86
CA SER A 77 8.55 0.79 -21.42
C SER A 77 9.81 1.47 -20.85
N GLY A 78 10.99 0.84 -20.97
CA GLY A 78 12.27 1.42 -20.59
C GLY A 78 12.71 1.14 -19.15
N TYR A 79 12.02 0.24 -18.44
CA TYR A 79 12.43 -0.19 -17.11
C TYR A 79 13.45 -1.32 -17.17
N MET A 80 14.47 -1.24 -16.33
CA MET A 80 15.51 -2.28 -16.23
C MET A 80 15.26 -3.18 -15.03
N PRO A 81 15.16 -4.51 -15.22
CA PRO A 81 14.97 -5.43 -14.11
C PRO A 81 16.22 -5.51 -13.22
N ASP A 82 16.02 -5.67 -11.90
CA ASP A 82 17.03 -6.20 -11.02
C ASP A 82 17.07 -7.73 -11.16
N GLU A 83 17.96 -8.24 -11.99
CA GLU A 83 18.02 -9.66 -12.31
C GLU A 83 18.29 -10.53 -11.07
N GLY A 84 19.17 -10.05 -10.17
CA GLY A 84 19.53 -10.77 -8.96
C GLY A 84 18.35 -10.89 -8.00
N PHE A 85 17.71 -9.76 -7.70
CA PHE A 85 16.52 -9.74 -6.85
C PHE A 85 15.38 -10.55 -7.47
N ASN A 86 15.10 -10.35 -8.74
CA ASN A 86 14.01 -11.01 -9.44
C ASN A 86 14.20 -12.51 -9.59
N ALA A 87 15.43 -13.01 -9.66
CA ALA A 87 15.72 -14.44 -9.67
C ALA A 87 15.37 -15.13 -8.33
N VAL A 88 15.58 -14.42 -7.21
CA VAL A 88 15.33 -14.96 -5.86
C VAL A 88 13.89 -14.75 -5.43
N HIS A 89 13.37 -13.55 -5.61
CA HIS A 89 12.08 -13.10 -5.03
C HIS A 89 10.95 -13.00 -6.05
N GLY A 90 11.24 -13.17 -7.34
CA GLY A 90 10.34 -12.84 -8.45
C GLY A 90 9.00 -13.59 -8.46
N ALA A 91 8.83 -14.64 -7.66
CA ALA A 91 7.53 -15.30 -7.50
C ALA A 91 6.50 -14.43 -6.74
N ARG A 92 6.97 -13.49 -5.91
CA ARG A 92 6.14 -12.64 -5.03
C ARG A 92 6.39 -11.16 -5.22
N ARG A 93 7.63 -10.77 -5.57
CA ARG A 93 8.05 -9.39 -5.69
C ARG A 93 9.07 -9.24 -6.81
N LEU A 94 8.92 -8.20 -7.64
CA LEU A 94 9.85 -7.85 -8.70
C LEU A 94 10.34 -6.43 -8.50
N LEU A 95 11.59 -6.20 -8.84
CA LEU A 95 12.24 -4.91 -8.72
C LEU A 95 12.75 -4.47 -10.09
N TYR A 96 12.47 -3.21 -10.43
CA TYR A 96 12.92 -2.57 -11.66
C TYR A 96 13.45 -1.17 -11.34
N TYR A 97 14.21 -0.61 -12.28
CA TYR A 97 14.79 0.73 -12.20
C TYR A 97 14.47 1.55 -13.45
N ASP A 98 13.98 2.74 -13.24
CA ASP A 98 13.92 3.82 -14.19
C ASP A 98 15.22 4.66 -14.01
N ARG A 99 16.26 4.31 -14.74
CA ARG A 99 17.58 4.96 -14.61
C ARG A 99 17.57 6.44 -14.98
N PRO A 100 16.91 6.87 -16.08
CA PRO A 100 16.84 8.28 -16.44
C PRO A 100 16.32 9.18 -15.31
N ASN A 101 15.36 8.71 -14.52
CA ASN A 101 14.74 9.48 -13.45
C ASN A 101 15.23 9.06 -12.05
N ASN A 102 16.23 8.15 -11.96
CA ASN A 102 16.76 7.61 -10.71
C ASN A 102 15.65 7.10 -9.76
N ARG A 103 14.72 6.31 -10.32
CA ARG A 103 13.51 5.87 -9.63
C ARG A 103 13.42 4.35 -9.58
N GLN A 104 13.06 3.83 -8.41
CA GLN A 104 12.74 2.43 -8.21
C GLN A 104 11.29 2.16 -8.60
N PHE A 105 11.03 0.97 -9.14
CA PHE A 105 9.69 0.47 -9.45
C PHE A 105 9.53 -0.92 -8.85
N ASP A 106 8.66 -1.04 -7.89
CA ASP A 106 8.44 -2.24 -7.10
C ASP A 106 7.12 -2.91 -7.48
N VAL A 107 7.13 -4.20 -7.75
CA VAL A 107 5.96 -4.96 -8.18
C VAL A 107 5.67 -6.08 -7.19
N PHE A 108 4.56 -6.01 -6.51
CA PHE A 108 4.04 -7.08 -5.66
C PHE A 108 3.10 -7.97 -6.47
N VAL A 109 3.15 -9.30 -6.28
CA VAL A 109 2.47 -10.27 -7.13
C VAL A 109 1.33 -10.94 -6.36
N GLY A 110 0.11 -10.43 -6.52
CA GLY A 110 -1.12 -10.95 -5.93
C GLY A 110 -1.24 -10.81 -4.41
N GLU A 111 -0.15 -10.42 -3.75
CA GLU A 111 -0.09 -10.19 -2.30
C GLU A 111 0.87 -9.05 -1.99
N PHE A 112 0.65 -8.39 -0.85
CA PHE A 112 1.61 -7.48 -0.26
C PHE A 112 2.15 -8.12 1.02
N ARG A 113 3.46 -8.36 1.08
CA ARG A 113 4.10 -9.02 2.19
C ARG A 113 5.30 -8.23 2.67
N MET A 114 5.17 -7.66 3.85
CA MET A 114 6.23 -7.04 4.61
C MET A 114 6.33 -7.73 5.97
N CYS A 115 5.85 -7.12 7.06
CA CYS A 115 5.80 -7.81 8.35
C CYS A 115 4.65 -8.84 8.44
N HIS A 116 3.60 -8.65 7.64
CA HIS A 116 2.46 -9.55 7.55
C HIS A 116 2.07 -9.77 6.08
N GLN A 117 1.46 -10.92 5.80
CA GLN A 117 0.94 -11.21 4.47
C GLN A 117 -0.47 -10.64 4.32
N LEU A 118 -0.69 -9.89 3.23
CA LEU A 118 -1.99 -9.39 2.80
C LEU A 118 -2.28 -9.90 1.39
N ASP A 119 -3.25 -10.78 1.26
CA ASP A 119 -3.70 -11.27 -0.04
C ASP A 119 -4.56 -10.22 -0.73
N LEU A 120 -4.23 -9.89 -1.97
CA LEU A 120 -4.81 -8.80 -2.73
C LEU A 120 -5.38 -9.22 -4.10
N ASP A 121 -5.18 -10.47 -4.52
CA ASP A 121 -5.50 -10.90 -5.89
C ASP A 121 -6.98 -10.65 -6.25
N ASP A 122 -7.90 -10.90 -5.31
CA ASP A 122 -9.33 -10.66 -5.47
C ASP A 122 -9.76 -9.21 -5.20
N ARG A 123 -8.82 -8.37 -4.76
CA ARG A 123 -9.09 -6.97 -4.38
C ARG A 123 -8.78 -5.96 -5.48
N LEU A 124 -8.05 -6.38 -6.51
CA LEU A 124 -7.54 -5.50 -7.57
C LEU A 124 -8.62 -4.96 -8.53
N THR A 125 -9.87 -5.36 -8.37
CA THR A 125 -10.99 -4.90 -9.21
C THR A 125 -11.88 -3.86 -8.55
N LEU A 126 -11.60 -3.49 -7.29
CA LEU A 126 -12.42 -2.57 -6.52
C LEU A 126 -12.20 -1.10 -6.92
N ASP A 127 -10.99 -0.77 -7.33
CA ASP A 127 -10.64 0.55 -7.85
C ASP A 127 -9.87 0.37 -9.16
N PRO A 128 -10.05 1.25 -10.16
CA PRO A 128 -9.41 1.10 -11.46
C PRO A 128 -7.92 1.48 -11.47
N VAL A 129 -7.44 2.29 -10.53
CA VAL A 129 -6.08 2.85 -10.54
C VAL A 129 -5.25 2.37 -9.35
N THR A 130 -5.84 2.30 -8.16
CA THR A 130 -5.16 2.01 -6.90
C THR A 130 -5.74 0.79 -6.21
N LEU A 131 -5.22 0.43 -5.04
CA LEU A 131 -6.00 -0.35 -4.07
C LEU A 131 -7.07 0.53 -3.42
N ALA A 132 -8.15 -0.10 -2.95
CA ALA A 132 -9.15 0.57 -2.14
C ALA A 132 -8.53 1.13 -0.83
N PRO A 133 -9.07 2.24 -0.28
CA PRO A 133 -8.49 2.94 0.88
C PRO A 133 -8.20 2.04 2.10
N ALA A 134 -9.08 1.10 2.41
CA ALA A 134 -8.88 0.17 3.53
C ALA A 134 -7.69 -0.79 3.29
N ASP A 135 -7.51 -1.28 2.05
CA ASP A 135 -6.36 -2.12 1.72
C ASP A 135 -5.06 -1.29 1.73
N LEU A 136 -5.08 -0.03 1.27
CA LEU A 136 -3.94 0.89 1.40
C LEU A 136 -3.58 1.13 2.87
N LEU A 137 -4.56 1.40 3.73
CA LEU A 137 -4.33 1.59 5.16
C LEU A 137 -3.71 0.33 5.79
N LEU A 138 -4.17 -0.87 5.41
CA LEU A 138 -3.56 -2.12 5.83
C LEU A 138 -2.10 -2.21 5.38
N THR A 139 -1.75 -1.85 4.14
CA THR A 139 -0.36 -1.88 3.69
C THR A 139 0.54 -0.94 4.49
N LYS A 140 0.02 0.21 4.94
CA LYS A 140 0.78 1.22 5.70
C LYS A 140 0.98 0.83 7.16
N LEU A 141 -0.03 0.27 7.81
CA LEU A 141 0.00 0.01 9.24
C LEU A 141 0.44 -1.41 9.62
N GLN A 142 0.82 -2.27 8.65
CA GLN A 142 1.32 -3.62 8.94
C GLN A 142 2.78 -3.69 9.39
N VAL A 143 3.56 -2.64 9.18
CA VAL A 143 5.00 -2.64 9.47
C VAL A 143 5.21 -2.44 10.96
N VAL A 144 5.90 -3.38 11.63
CA VAL A 144 6.10 -3.33 13.09
C VAL A 144 6.91 -2.10 13.51
N GLU A 145 7.94 -1.75 12.75
CA GLU A 145 8.71 -0.51 12.91
C GLU A 145 8.20 0.53 11.89
N VAL A 146 6.97 1.00 12.11
CA VAL A 146 6.36 1.99 11.23
C VAL A 146 7.16 3.29 11.24
N ASN A 147 7.45 3.83 10.08
CA ASN A 147 8.17 5.08 9.90
C ASN A 147 7.21 6.29 9.79
N ALA A 148 7.75 7.49 9.89
CA ALA A 148 6.97 8.72 9.83
C ALA A 148 6.21 8.88 8.49
N LYS A 149 6.79 8.43 7.36
CA LYS A 149 6.15 8.52 6.04
C LYS A 149 4.88 7.66 5.98
N ASP A 150 4.91 6.44 6.54
CA ASP A 150 3.75 5.55 6.56
C ASP A 150 2.66 6.07 7.51
N LEU A 151 3.03 6.71 8.63
CA LEU A 151 2.06 7.39 9.50
C LEU A 151 1.43 8.61 8.82
N THR A 152 2.21 9.40 8.08
CA THR A 152 1.69 10.52 7.28
C THR A 152 0.73 10.03 6.19
N ASP A 153 1.07 8.96 5.48
CA ASP A 153 0.19 8.35 4.49
C ASP A 153 -1.11 7.83 5.12
N ALA A 154 -1.02 7.17 6.27
CA ALA A 154 -2.18 6.68 7.01
C ALA A 154 -3.08 7.84 7.49
N ALA A 155 -2.49 8.92 8.01
CA ALA A 155 -3.23 10.12 8.40
C ALA A 155 -3.92 10.76 7.19
N SER A 156 -3.26 10.81 6.03
CA SER A 156 -3.84 11.31 4.77
C SER A 156 -5.06 10.47 4.36
N LEU A 157 -4.95 9.15 4.37
CA LEU A 157 -6.08 8.27 4.06
C LEU A 157 -7.26 8.49 5.03
N LEU A 158 -6.98 8.64 6.33
CA LEU A 158 -8.01 8.91 7.33
C LEU A 158 -8.61 10.32 7.21
N LEU A 159 -7.88 11.29 6.67
CA LEU A 159 -8.40 12.63 6.44
C LEU A 159 -9.42 12.66 5.28
N TRP A 160 -9.10 11.95 4.19
CA TRP A 160 -9.85 12.07 2.94
C TRP A 160 -10.99 11.06 2.79
N HIS A 161 -11.01 9.93 3.52
CA HIS A 161 -12.04 8.89 3.35
C HIS A 161 -12.92 8.74 4.58
N GLU A 162 -14.22 8.71 4.35
CA GLU A 162 -15.20 8.37 5.38
C GLU A 162 -15.16 6.89 5.71
N ILE A 163 -15.50 6.54 6.95
CA ILE A 163 -15.59 5.15 7.39
C ILE A 163 -17.00 4.65 7.06
N ASP A 164 -17.08 3.56 6.29
CA ASP A 164 -18.34 2.93 5.91
C ASP A 164 -18.15 1.41 5.82
N ASP A 165 -19.28 0.68 5.77
CA ASP A 165 -19.31 -0.78 5.55
C ASP A 165 -19.22 -1.13 4.06
N GLU A 166 -19.36 -0.19 3.16
CA GLU A 166 -19.28 -0.41 1.71
C GLU A 166 -17.91 -0.96 1.31
N ARG A 167 -17.92 -2.06 0.54
CA ARG A 167 -16.69 -2.74 0.06
C ARG A 167 -16.12 -2.16 -1.22
N SER A 168 -16.82 -1.23 -1.82
CA SER A 168 -16.45 -0.60 -3.10
C SER A 168 -16.47 0.91 -2.98
N GLY A 169 -15.64 1.56 -3.79
CA GLY A 169 -15.61 3.01 -3.88
C GLY A 169 -14.55 3.66 -3.02
N ASP A 170 -14.72 4.94 -2.78
CA ASP A 170 -13.76 5.84 -2.17
C ASP A 170 -13.98 5.99 -0.65
N VAL A 171 -14.28 4.88 0.03
CA VAL A 171 -14.54 4.83 1.47
C VAL A 171 -13.55 3.93 2.20
N MET A 172 -13.34 4.21 3.48
CA MET A 172 -12.58 3.37 4.38
C MET A 172 -13.47 2.22 4.87
N ALA A 173 -13.47 1.09 4.15
CA ALA A 173 -14.32 -0.06 4.42
C ALA A 173 -13.91 -0.74 5.74
N ILE A 174 -14.69 -0.49 6.81
CA ILE A 174 -14.40 -0.99 8.16
C ILE A 174 -14.44 -2.52 8.22
N ASP A 175 -15.35 -3.16 7.51
CA ASP A 175 -15.48 -4.61 7.42
C ASP A 175 -14.19 -5.29 6.92
N ARG A 176 -13.48 -4.65 5.99
CA ARG A 176 -12.20 -5.16 5.49
C ARG A 176 -11.11 -5.15 6.56
N LEU A 177 -11.04 -4.08 7.34
CA LEU A 177 -10.09 -3.96 8.45
C LEU A 177 -10.39 -5.01 9.53
N ILE A 178 -11.67 -5.19 9.85
CA ILE A 178 -12.13 -6.23 10.77
C ILE A 178 -11.79 -7.62 10.25
N GLU A 179 -12.07 -7.92 8.99
CA GLU A 179 -11.79 -9.20 8.35
C GLU A 179 -10.34 -9.63 8.55
N VAL A 180 -9.39 -8.77 8.22
CA VAL A 180 -7.95 -9.07 8.30
C VAL A 180 -7.51 -9.22 9.76
N THR A 181 -7.82 -8.25 10.61
CA THR A 181 -7.31 -8.19 11.98
C THR A 181 -7.99 -9.20 12.94
N SER A 182 -9.22 -9.64 12.64
CA SER A 182 -9.93 -10.63 13.46
C SER A 182 -9.51 -12.08 13.17
N ARG A 183 -8.87 -12.33 12.03
CA ARG A 183 -8.36 -13.65 11.67
C ARG A 183 -6.98 -13.93 12.22
N ASP A 184 -6.13 -12.91 12.33
CA ASP A 184 -4.75 -13.04 12.77
C ASP A 184 -4.42 -12.05 13.91
N TRP A 185 -3.88 -12.59 15.02
CA TRP A 185 -3.51 -11.78 16.18
C TRP A 185 -2.31 -10.87 15.92
N GLY A 186 -1.35 -11.31 15.12
CA GLY A 186 -0.19 -10.51 14.74
C GLY A 186 -0.59 -9.27 13.97
N TRP A 187 -1.48 -9.44 12.98
CA TRP A 187 -2.10 -8.32 12.28
C TRP A 187 -2.78 -7.34 13.22
N PHE A 188 -3.63 -7.86 14.12
CA PHE A 188 -4.36 -7.03 15.07
C PHE A 188 -3.42 -6.19 15.93
N ILE A 189 -2.39 -6.81 16.53
CA ILE A 189 -1.51 -6.11 17.48
C ILE A 189 -0.63 -5.08 16.77
N THR A 190 -0.15 -5.38 15.56
CA THR A 190 0.66 -4.46 14.78
C THR A 190 -0.17 -3.30 14.27
N PHE A 191 -1.31 -3.59 13.64
CA PHE A 191 -2.18 -2.57 13.07
C PHE A 191 -2.72 -1.61 14.14
N THR A 192 -3.28 -2.13 15.24
CA THR A 192 -3.81 -1.28 16.32
C THR A 192 -2.73 -0.50 17.05
N GLY A 193 -1.54 -1.09 17.22
CA GLY A 193 -0.39 -0.40 17.80
C GLY A 193 0.09 0.77 16.94
N ASN A 194 0.06 0.63 15.61
CA ASN A 194 0.42 1.71 14.68
C ASN A 194 -0.71 2.73 14.51
N LEU A 195 -1.96 2.27 14.52
CA LEU A 195 -3.13 3.16 14.51
C LEU A 195 -3.08 4.15 15.69
N ALA A 196 -2.69 3.70 16.87
CA ALA A 196 -2.52 4.56 18.05
C ALA A 196 -1.38 5.59 17.94
N LYS A 197 -0.47 5.44 16.95
CA LYS A 197 0.61 6.41 16.70
C LYS A 197 0.21 7.49 15.68
N ILE A 198 -0.94 7.39 15.04
CA ILE A 198 -1.37 8.36 14.00
C ILE A 198 -1.50 9.76 14.57
N ASP A 199 -1.87 9.92 15.85
CA ASP A 199 -1.92 11.21 16.51
C ASP A 199 -0.57 11.96 16.43
N GLN A 200 0.57 11.26 16.35
CA GLN A 200 1.88 11.88 16.18
C GLN A 200 2.03 12.56 14.83
N ALA A 201 1.52 11.94 13.76
CA ALA A 201 1.52 12.51 12.41
C ALA A 201 0.49 13.65 12.25
N SER A 202 -0.46 13.74 13.16
CA SER A 202 -1.54 14.75 13.13
C SER A 202 -1.24 16.00 13.94
N GLN A 203 -0.12 16.05 14.70
CA GLN A 203 0.20 17.14 15.62
C GLN A 203 0.35 18.51 14.96
N GLU A 204 0.82 18.53 13.71
CA GLU A 204 1.03 19.75 12.93
C GLU A 204 -0.15 20.09 12.01
N LEU A 205 -1.24 19.31 12.07
CA LEU A 205 -2.46 19.60 11.33
C LEU A 205 -3.25 20.72 11.99
N PRO A 206 -4.03 21.49 11.22
CA PRO A 206 -5.07 22.36 11.78
C PRO A 206 -6.01 21.53 12.68
N VAL A 207 -6.53 22.16 13.73
CA VAL A 207 -7.29 21.48 14.80
C VAL A 207 -8.47 20.64 14.28
N ALA A 208 -9.17 21.13 13.26
CA ALA A 208 -10.33 20.42 12.70
C ALA A 208 -9.90 19.10 12.02
N GLU A 209 -8.85 19.15 11.19
CA GLU A 209 -8.30 17.98 10.49
C GLU A 209 -7.67 16.99 11.47
N ALA A 210 -6.91 17.47 12.45
CA ALA A 210 -6.35 16.62 13.51
C ALA A 210 -7.47 15.90 14.28
N THR A 211 -8.53 16.61 14.65
CA THR A 211 -9.69 16.04 15.33
C THR A 211 -10.39 14.98 14.48
N LEU A 212 -10.55 15.24 13.18
CA LEU A 212 -11.19 14.30 12.26
C LEU A 212 -10.36 13.00 12.13
N VAL A 213 -9.05 13.12 11.90
CA VAL A 213 -8.14 11.97 11.78
C VAL A 213 -8.13 11.14 13.07
N SER A 214 -7.99 11.79 14.23
CA SER A 214 -8.01 11.13 15.54
C SER A 214 -9.35 10.44 15.84
N THR A 215 -10.46 11.09 15.50
CA THR A 215 -11.80 10.51 15.64
C THR A 215 -11.95 9.25 14.79
N ARG A 216 -11.56 9.29 13.52
CA ARG A 216 -11.63 8.14 12.61
C ARG A 216 -10.71 7.00 13.06
N ALA A 217 -9.48 7.32 13.50
CA ALA A 217 -8.58 6.33 14.07
C ALA A 217 -9.19 5.64 15.31
N THR A 218 -9.80 6.44 16.19
CA THR A 218 -10.48 5.93 17.40
C THR A 218 -11.65 5.02 17.04
N LEU A 219 -12.51 5.43 16.10
CA LEU A 219 -13.64 4.62 15.65
C LEU A 219 -13.19 3.27 15.07
N ILE A 220 -12.16 3.28 14.22
CA ILE A 220 -11.57 2.04 13.70
C ILE A 220 -11.07 1.17 14.86
N GLY A 221 -10.27 1.73 15.77
CA GLY A 221 -9.73 0.99 16.92
C GLY A 221 -10.83 0.34 17.78
N GLN A 222 -11.92 1.06 18.03
CA GLN A 222 -13.08 0.55 18.78
C GLN A 222 -13.79 -0.59 18.03
N ALA A 223 -14.04 -0.42 16.73
CA ALA A 223 -14.66 -1.45 15.90
C ALA A 223 -13.80 -2.72 15.87
N LEU A 224 -12.49 -2.58 15.68
CA LEU A 224 -11.57 -3.71 15.72
C LEU A 224 -11.54 -4.40 17.09
N ALA A 225 -11.59 -3.67 18.19
CA ALA A 225 -11.60 -4.24 19.55
C ALA A 225 -12.88 -5.05 19.80
N GLN A 226 -14.02 -4.54 19.37
CA GLN A 226 -15.35 -5.14 19.58
C GLN A 226 -15.64 -6.34 18.65
N ALA A 227 -15.03 -6.37 17.48
CA ALA A 227 -15.26 -7.41 16.49
C ALA A 227 -14.96 -8.82 17.04
N PRO A 228 -15.79 -9.84 16.71
CA PRO A 228 -15.55 -11.23 17.10
C PRO A 228 -14.20 -11.73 16.59
N LYS A 229 -13.45 -12.43 17.44
CA LYS A 229 -12.14 -12.98 17.11
C LYS A 229 -12.21 -14.48 16.82
N SER A 230 -11.46 -14.94 15.82
CA SER A 230 -11.36 -16.36 15.47
C SER A 230 -10.77 -17.18 16.64
N VAL A 231 -11.02 -18.50 16.64
CA VAL A 231 -10.43 -19.41 17.64
C VAL A 231 -8.92 -19.38 17.56
N ARG A 232 -8.36 -19.36 16.33
CA ARG A 232 -6.91 -19.26 16.08
C ARG A 232 -6.34 -17.97 16.66
N TRP A 233 -7.00 -16.85 16.45
CA TRP A 233 -6.62 -15.55 17.00
C TRP A 233 -6.55 -15.61 18.54
N ARG A 234 -7.59 -16.12 19.19
CA ARG A 234 -7.65 -16.22 20.66
C ARG A 234 -6.58 -17.16 21.24
N ALA A 235 -6.28 -18.26 20.57
CA ALA A 235 -5.21 -19.16 20.95
C ALA A 235 -3.84 -18.47 20.84
N ARG A 236 -3.61 -17.75 19.73
CA ARG A 236 -2.36 -16.99 19.51
C ARG A 236 -2.20 -15.85 20.52
N ALA A 237 -3.27 -15.15 20.89
CA ALA A 237 -3.26 -14.07 21.86
C ALA A 237 -2.79 -14.53 23.25
N ARG A 238 -3.06 -15.80 23.65
CA ARG A 238 -2.57 -16.35 24.92
C ARG A 238 -1.05 -16.50 24.96
N ILE A 239 -0.43 -16.77 23.82
CA ILE A 239 1.03 -16.85 23.66
C ILE A 239 1.63 -15.44 23.67
N GLY A 240 0.91 -14.47 23.12
CA GLY A 240 1.31 -13.07 23.08
C GLY A 240 2.63 -12.88 22.30
N ARG A 241 3.48 -11.98 22.80
CA ARG A 241 4.75 -11.60 22.18
C ARG A 241 5.92 -12.53 22.53
N HIS A 242 5.70 -13.61 23.25
CA HIS A 242 6.75 -14.59 23.60
C HIS A 242 7.28 -15.37 22.38
N VAL A 243 6.51 -15.40 21.29
CA VAL A 243 6.92 -16.00 20.03
C VAL A 243 6.77 -14.93 18.94
N PRO A 244 7.69 -14.84 17.98
CA PRO A 244 7.61 -13.88 16.87
C PRO A 244 6.24 -13.90 16.22
N TRP A 245 5.66 -12.73 15.97
CA TRP A 245 4.32 -12.58 15.39
C TRP A 245 4.32 -11.91 14.04
N TYR A 246 5.51 -11.58 13.53
CA TYR A 246 5.73 -10.94 12.23
C TYR A 246 6.98 -11.51 11.58
N GLU A 247 7.11 -11.26 10.30
CA GLU A 247 8.32 -11.54 9.52
C GLU A 247 9.11 -10.25 9.32
N LEU A 248 10.41 -10.36 9.09
CA LEU A 248 11.20 -9.21 8.65
C LEU A 248 10.98 -9.02 7.15
N PRO A 249 10.78 -7.78 6.68
CA PRO A 249 10.70 -7.50 5.25
C PRO A 249 11.96 -7.96 4.51
N GLU A 250 11.80 -8.38 3.26
CA GLU A 250 12.92 -8.65 2.38
C GLU A 250 13.72 -7.36 2.18
N GLU A 251 15.01 -7.39 2.53
CA GLU A 251 15.90 -6.25 2.29
C GLU A 251 16.07 -6.05 0.78
N VAL A 252 15.61 -4.96 0.26
CA VAL A 252 16.01 -4.47 -1.05
C VAL A 252 17.43 -3.95 -0.87
N GLY A 253 18.41 -4.74 -1.31
CA GLY A 253 19.81 -4.33 -1.25
C GLY A 253 19.94 -2.98 -1.93
N GLY A 254 20.29 -1.94 -1.18
CA GLY A 254 20.63 -0.65 -1.73
C GLY A 254 21.88 -0.81 -2.59
N ALA A 255 21.68 -1.18 -3.86
CA ALA A 255 22.69 -0.96 -4.87
C ALA A 255 22.80 0.55 -5.03
N GLY A 256 23.53 1.16 -4.08
CA GLY A 256 23.98 2.52 -4.24
C GLY A 256 24.60 2.63 -5.62
N VAL A 257 23.99 3.45 -6.44
CA VAL A 257 24.62 3.94 -7.67
C VAL A 257 25.96 4.51 -7.24
N ARG A 258 27.05 3.76 -7.46
CA ARG A 258 28.39 4.29 -7.51
C ARG A 258 28.66 4.79 -8.90
#